data_f48bbaced5a4f288d12fd37c8ced2698
#
_entry.id   f48bbaced5a4f288d12fd37c8ced2698
#
_cell.length_a   1.000
_cell.length_b   1.000
_cell.length_c   1.000
_cell.angle_alpha   90.00
_cell.angle_beta   90.00
_cell.angle_gamma   90.00
#
_symmetry.space_group_name_H-M   'P 1'
#
loop_
_entity.id
_entity.type
_entity.pdbx_description
1 polymer ?
#
loop_
_entity_poly.entity_id
_entity_poly.type
_entity_poly.pdbx_seq_one_letter_code
_entity_poly.pdbx_strand_id
1 'polypeptide(L)'
;MEISGKSERKIRLIIDHWLSVSPLFPPDDLSSAKYLVFDGTFIWKRRIGAIILLDAERRQLVKGEYGLRENSSSALLNYFSGLRNVGLNPKSATIDGNTTVIKALKIIWPDIIIQRCLVHIQRQGLMWCRANPKTAAAKKLRLLFLMVAGINTEAQKNIFLESVKRWDNRYGKKIDSRPERGWVFSDLKRARSVLLKATPNMFHYLDDSQIPKTTNLAEGYFSFLKSRYRDHRGLSPKKRRTFFQWFFFLKP
;
A
#
# COMPACT_ATOMS: atom_id res chain seq x y z
N MET A 1 -17.40 8.58 34.90
CA MET A 1 -16.08 8.17 35.43
C MET A 1 -15.10 9.25 35.02
N GLU A 2 -14.65 10.07 35.96
CA GLU A 2 -13.67 11.14 35.70
C GLU A 2 -12.27 10.53 35.57
N ILE A 3 -11.86 10.23 34.34
CA ILE A 3 -10.55 9.61 34.06
C ILE A 3 -9.37 10.55 34.36
N SER A 4 -9.60 11.87 34.51
CA SER A 4 -8.53 12.87 34.63
C SER A 4 -8.67 13.84 35.80
N GLY A 5 -9.75 13.77 36.59
CA GLY A 5 -10.06 14.74 37.67
C GLY A 5 -10.22 16.19 37.17
N LYS A 6 -10.38 16.40 35.85
CA LYS A 6 -10.50 17.74 35.23
C LYS A 6 -11.89 17.92 34.65
N SER A 7 -12.40 19.18 34.74
CA SER A 7 -13.69 19.52 34.11
C SER A 7 -13.58 19.36 32.58
N GLU A 8 -14.73 19.06 31.93
CA GLU A 8 -14.83 18.94 30.47
C GLU A 8 -14.27 20.18 29.74
N ARG A 9 -14.58 21.38 30.26
CA ARG A 9 -14.06 22.63 29.70
C ARG A 9 -12.52 22.67 29.71
N LYS A 10 -11.89 22.23 30.81
CA LYS A 10 -10.43 22.20 30.90
C LYS A 10 -9.81 21.16 29.94
N ILE A 11 -10.44 20.00 29.81
CA ILE A 11 -10.01 18.97 28.86
C ILE A 11 -10.09 19.50 27.42
N ARG A 12 -11.19 20.17 27.04
CA ARG A 12 -11.33 20.78 25.71
C ARG A 12 -10.24 21.81 25.44
N LEU A 13 -9.91 22.69 26.38
CA LEU A 13 -8.84 23.67 26.23
C LEU A 13 -7.46 23.01 26.03
N ILE A 14 -7.17 21.93 26.75
CA ILE A 14 -5.95 21.18 26.59
C ILE A 14 -5.87 20.55 25.18
N ILE A 15 -6.93 19.89 24.74
CA ILE A 15 -7.02 19.30 23.39
C ILE A 15 -6.85 20.37 22.31
N ASP A 16 -7.51 21.51 22.45
CA ASP A 16 -7.43 22.63 21.51
C ASP A 16 -6.02 23.21 21.43
N HIS A 17 -5.34 23.33 22.58
CA HIS A 17 -3.93 23.73 22.62
C HIS A 17 -3.05 22.78 21.82
N TRP A 18 -3.10 21.48 22.10
CA TRP A 18 -2.27 20.49 21.41
C TRP A 18 -2.60 20.37 19.92
N LEU A 19 -3.87 20.52 19.54
CA LEU A 19 -4.27 20.57 18.12
C LEU A 19 -3.90 21.86 17.40
N SER A 20 -3.40 22.89 18.11
CA SER A 20 -2.85 24.12 17.50
C SER A 20 -1.34 24.06 17.29
N VAL A 21 -0.64 23.13 17.92
CA VAL A 21 0.83 22.97 17.91
C VAL A 21 1.19 21.65 17.23
N SER A 22 2.09 21.67 16.24
CA SER A 22 2.63 20.45 15.64
C SER A 22 3.67 19.78 16.55
N PRO A 23 3.72 18.46 16.64
CA PRO A 23 4.77 17.76 17.36
C PRO A 23 6.14 18.01 16.73
N LEU A 24 7.16 18.06 17.57
CA LEU A 24 8.55 18.07 17.12
C LEU A 24 9.01 16.61 17.03
N PHE A 25 9.25 16.15 15.81
CA PHE A 25 9.83 14.82 15.61
C PHE A 25 11.33 14.88 15.90
N PRO A 26 11.87 14.03 16.78
CA PRO A 26 13.31 13.91 16.93
C PRO A 26 13.93 13.46 15.59
N PRO A 27 15.20 13.77 15.36
CA PRO A 27 15.93 13.19 14.24
C PRO A 27 16.06 11.68 14.47
N ASP A 28 15.29 10.88 13.73
CA ASP A 28 15.36 9.44 13.80
C ASP A 28 16.53 8.94 12.95
N ASP A 29 17.33 8.03 13.48
CA ASP A 29 18.24 7.21 12.66
C ASP A 29 17.42 6.12 11.98
N LEU A 30 17.13 6.32 10.70
CA LEU A 30 16.37 5.39 9.89
C LEU A 30 17.25 4.36 9.18
N SER A 31 18.55 4.35 9.43
CA SER A 31 19.52 3.47 8.74
C SER A 31 19.26 1.99 8.95
N SER A 32 18.61 1.64 10.04
CA SER A 32 18.29 0.27 10.42
C SER A 32 17.03 -0.31 9.75
N ALA A 33 16.13 0.53 9.20
CA ALA A 33 14.91 0.07 8.54
C ALA A 33 15.21 -0.44 7.11
N LYS A 34 15.31 -1.76 6.96
CA LYS A 34 15.72 -2.40 5.70
C LYS A 34 14.56 -2.95 4.88
N TYR A 35 13.49 -3.39 5.51
CA TYR A 35 12.34 -4.02 4.88
C TYR A 35 11.10 -3.18 5.11
N LEU A 36 10.66 -2.50 4.07
CA LEU A 36 9.59 -1.53 4.18
C LEU A 36 8.24 -2.07 3.70
N VAL A 37 7.18 -1.60 4.32
CA VAL A 37 5.81 -1.70 3.80
C VAL A 37 5.30 -0.29 3.56
N PHE A 38 4.92 0.00 2.32
CA PHE A 38 4.32 1.27 1.93
C PHE A 38 2.87 1.06 1.52
N ASP A 39 2.00 1.92 2.00
CA ASP A 39 0.61 1.94 1.57
C ASP A 39 0.01 3.33 1.77
N GLY A 40 -1.07 3.61 1.05
CA GLY A 40 -1.83 4.84 1.17
C GLY A 40 -3.32 4.61 1.30
N THR A 41 -3.99 5.54 1.91
CA THR A 41 -5.44 5.46 2.06
C THR A 41 -6.10 6.82 1.98
N PHE A 42 -7.37 6.85 1.56
CA PHE A 42 -8.17 8.05 1.65
C PHE A 42 -8.80 8.18 3.05
N ILE A 43 -8.60 9.35 3.64
CA ILE A 43 -9.16 9.68 4.96
C ILE A 43 -10.49 10.44 4.82
N TRP A 44 -10.60 11.33 3.81
CA TRP A 44 -11.75 12.21 3.65
C TRP A 44 -12.25 12.23 2.20
N LYS A 45 -13.47 11.71 1.97
CA LYS A 45 -14.23 11.79 0.69
C LYS A 45 -13.39 11.53 -0.58
N ARG A 46 -12.41 10.64 -0.54
CA ARG A 46 -11.45 10.35 -1.63
C ARG A 46 -10.66 11.57 -2.13
N ARG A 47 -10.57 12.64 -1.32
CA ARG A 47 -9.86 13.89 -1.70
C ARG A 47 -8.53 14.05 -0.98
N ILE A 48 -8.47 13.64 0.29
CA ILE A 48 -7.29 13.78 1.13
C ILE A 48 -6.84 12.39 1.55
N GLY A 49 -5.60 12.07 1.17
CA GLY A 49 -4.95 10.81 1.51
C GLY A 49 -4.06 10.94 2.74
N ALA A 50 -3.71 9.80 3.27
CA ALA A 50 -2.56 9.63 4.15
C ALA A 50 -1.76 8.46 3.61
N ILE A 51 -0.43 8.59 3.64
CA ILE A 51 0.51 7.53 3.33
C ILE A 51 1.27 7.16 4.58
N ILE A 52 1.67 5.92 4.65
CA ILE A 52 2.54 5.40 5.71
C ILE A 52 3.66 4.55 5.12
N LEU A 53 4.78 4.62 5.77
CA LEU A 53 5.94 3.78 5.55
C LEU A 53 6.25 3.09 6.88
N LEU A 54 6.22 1.77 6.89
CA LEU A 54 6.43 0.94 8.07
C LEU A 54 7.71 0.11 7.91
N ASP A 55 8.45 -0.05 9.00
CA ASP A 55 9.47 -1.08 9.13
C ASP A 55 8.78 -2.42 9.38
N ALA A 56 8.99 -3.38 8.49
CA ALA A 56 8.34 -4.68 8.56
C ALA A 56 8.88 -5.56 9.69
N GLU A 57 10.17 -5.43 10.02
CA GLU A 57 10.82 -6.22 11.08
C GLU A 57 10.36 -5.75 12.46
N ARG A 58 10.44 -4.44 12.70
CA ARG A 58 10.04 -3.84 13.98
C ARG A 58 8.55 -3.62 14.12
N ARG A 59 7.82 -3.68 13.00
CA ARG A 59 6.38 -3.40 12.91
C ARG A 59 6.02 -1.99 13.39
N GLN A 60 6.91 -1.03 13.14
CA GLN A 60 6.81 0.35 13.59
C GLN A 60 6.67 1.31 12.41
N LEU A 61 6.09 2.48 12.68
CA LEU A 61 5.98 3.53 11.69
C LEU A 61 7.35 4.21 11.49
N VAL A 62 7.87 4.14 10.28
CA VAL A 62 9.05 4.94 9.86
C VAL A 62 8.61 6.37 9.59
N LYS A 63 7.53 6.57 8.83
CA LYS A 63 6.99 7.89 8.54
C LYS A 63 5.56 7.81 8.08
N GLY A 64 4.71 8.66 8.65
CA GLY A 64 3.36 8.93 8.15
C GLY A 64 3.26 10.34 7.59
N GLU A 65 2.49 10.55 6.52
CA GLU A 65 2.23 11.87 5.97
C GLU A 65 0.74 12.02 5.63
N TYR A 66 0.14 13.11 6.11
CA TYR A 66 -1.26 13.45 5.84
C TYR A 66 -1.34 14.53 4.78
N GLY A 67 -2.17 14.32 3.77
CA GLY A 67 -2.38 15.25 2.67
C GLY A 67 -1.51 14.99 1.44
N LEU A 68 -0.58 14.03 1.52
CA LEU A 68 0.21 13.62 0.37
C LEU A 68 -0.60 12.71 -0.54
N ARG A 69 -0.49 12.93 -1.85
CA ARG A 69 -1.18 12.13 -2.88
C ARG A 69 -0.19 11.23 -3.58
N GLU A 70 -0.48 9.95 -3.63
CA GLU A 70 0.34 8.94 -4.30
C GLU A 70 0.47 9.12 -5.83
N ASN A 71 -0.37 9.92 -6.45
CA ASN A 71 -0.29 10.24 -7.87
C ASN A 71 0.56 11.48 -8.17
N SER A 72 1.07 12.17 -7.16
CA SER A 72 1.98 13.31 -7.31
C SER A 72 3.43 12.84 -7.28
N SER A 73 4.07 12.71 -8.45
CA SER A 73 5.46 12.27 -8.56
C SER A 73 6.42 13.19 -7.80
N SER A 74 6.27 14.52 -7.93
CA SER A 74 7.13 15.49 -7.23
C SER A 74 6.99 15.40 -5.72
N ALA A 75 5.76 15.25 -5.19
CA ALA A 75 5.54 15.14 -3.76
C ALA A 75 6.14 13.83 -3.20
N LEU A 76 6.03 12.72 -3.93
CA LEU A 76 6.64 11.45 -3.54
C LEU A 76 8.18 11.51 -3.60
N LEU A 77 8.75 12.13 -4.62
CA LEU A 77 10.20 12.31 -4.71
C LEU A 77 10.71 13.12 -3.53
N ASN A 78 10.08 14.27 -3.22
CA ASN A 78 10.46 15.08 -2.05
C ASN A 78 10.33 14.29 -0.74
N TYR A 79 9.25 13.52 -0.58
CA TYR A 79 9.04 12.68 0.59
C TYR A 79 10.15 11.63 0.77
N PHE A 80 10.45 10.86 -0.28
CA PHE A 80 11.49 9.82 -0.21
C PHE A 80 12.91 10.40 -0.15
N SER A 81 13.19 11.52 -0.84
CA SER A 81 14.48 12.22 -0.72
C SER A 81 14.72 12.69 0.71
N GLY A 82 13.70 13.26 1.35
CA GLY A 82 13.79 13.66 2.75
C GLY A 82 14.15 12.49 3.68
N LEU A 83 13.55 11.31 3.45
CA LEU A 83 13.86 10.11 4.21
C LEU A 83 15.28 9.58 3.94
N ARG A 84 15.73 9.62 2.68
CA ARG A 84 17.11 9.24 2.33
C ARG A 84 18.14 10.15 3.00
N ASN A 85 17.86 11.46 3.08
CA ASN A 85 18.75 12.43 3.71
C ASN A 85 18.93 12.20 5.23
N VAL A 86 17.95 11.57 5.88
CA VAL A 86 18.04 11.17 7.31
C VAL A 86 18.45 9.71 7.48
N GLY A 87 19.12 9.13 6.50
CA GLY A 87 19.80 7.84 6.59
C GLY A 87 18.99 6.62 6.13
N LEU A 88 17.73 6.77 5.70
CA LEU A 88 16.95 5.62 5.21
C LEU A 88 17.57 5.05 3.94
N ASN A 89 17.95 3.77 4.03
CA ASN A 89 18.50 3.01 2.90
C ASN A 89 17.93 1.57 2.88
N PRO A 90 16.72 1.39 2.36
CA PRO A 90 16.01 0.12 2.41
C PRO A 90 16.52 -0.87 1.37
N LYS A 91 16.49 -2.16 1.73
CA LYS A 91 16.74 -3.28 0.82
C LYS A 91 15.50 -3.56 -0.04
N SER A 92 14.32 -3.48 0.54
CA SER A 92 13.07 -3.76 -0.16
C SER A 92 11.90 -2.89 0.29
N ALA A 93 10.90 -2.79 -0.57
CA ALA A 93 9.60 -2.21 -0.25
C ALA A 93 8.46 -3.07 -0.80
N THR A 94 7.52 -3.46 0.08
CA THR A 94 6.28 -4.15 -0.31
C THR A 94 5.16 -3.12 -0.50
N ILE A 95 4.56 -3.10 -1.69
CA ILE A 95 3.59 -2.07 -2.12
C ILE A 95 2.42 -2.66 -2.92
N ASP A 96 1.32 -1.91 -3.04
CA ASP A 96 0.11 -2.30 -3.81
C ASP A 96 0.31 -2.33 -5.33
N GLY A 97 1.33 -1.65 -5.84
CA GLY A 97 1.66 -1.59 -7.26
C GLY A 97 1.29 -0.28 -7.95
N ASN A 98 1.11 0.78 -7.19
CA ASN A 98 1.04 2.13 -7.73
C ASN A 98 2.34 2.46 -8.48
N THR A 99 2.21 2.67 -9.80
CA THR A 99 3.38 2.87 -10.68
C THR A 99 4.13 4.16 -10.39
N THR A 100 3.45 5.20 -9.87
CA THR A 100 4.09 6.47 -9.49
C THR A 100 4.97 6.28 -8.26
N VAL A 101 4.49 5.51 -7.28
CA VAL A 101 5.26 5.15 -6.08
C VAL A 101 6.47 4.30 -6.45
N ILE A 102 6.29 3.26 -7.30
CA ILE A 102 7.39 2.40 -7.75
C ILE A 102 8.49 3.21 -8.44
N LYS A 103 8.09 4.11 -9.35
CA LYS A 103 9.03 4.98 -10.06
C LYS A 103 9.79 5.89 -9.10
N ALA A 104 9.10 6.51 -8.15
CA ALA A 104 9.73 7.38 -7.17
C ALA A 104 10.73 6.62 -6.28
N LEU A 105 10.36 5.42 -5.79
CA LEU A 105 11.25 4.56 -5.01
C LEU A 105 12.51 4.18 -5.80
N LYS A 106 12.34 3.77 -7.07
CA LYS A 106 13.47 3.40 -7.95
C LYS A 106 14.37 4.57 -8.33
N ILE A 107 13.86 5.80 -8.39
CA ILE A 107 14.67 6.99 -8.61
C ILE A 107 15.55 7.29 -7.38
N ILE A 108 14.96 7.18 -6.18
CA ILE A 108 15.68 7.50 -4.93
C ILE A 108 16.62 6.36 -4.52
N TRP A 109 16.19 5.11 -4.67
CA TRP A 109 16.96 3.89 -4.37
C TRP A 109 16.94 2.95 -5.58
N PRO A 110 17.88 3.10 -6.54
CA PRO A 110 17.86 2.32 -7.78
C PRO A 110 17.86 0.80 -7.58
N ASP A 111 18.56 0.33 -6.55
CA ASP A 111 18.72 -1.10 -6.25
C ASP A 111 17.62 -1.69 -5.36
N ILE A 112 16.66 -0.88 -4.93
CA ILE A 112 15.58 -1.35 -4.05
C ILE A 112 14.78 -2.49 -4.70
N ILE A 113 14.58 -3.57 -3.96
CA ILE A 113 13.71 -4.68 -4.37
C ILE A 113 12.25 -4.26 -4.16
N ILE A 114 11.45 -4.26 -5.23
CA ILE A 114 10.02 -3.98 -5.14
C ILE A 114 9.27 -5.31 -5.05
N GLN A 115 8.65 -5.58 -3.91
CA GLN A 115 7.70 -6.68 -3.75
C GLN A 115 6.27 -6.18 -3.98
N ARG A 116 5.54 -6.81 -4.87
CA ARG A 116 4.12 -6.52 -5.09
C ARG A 116 3.26 -7.24 -4.06
N CYS A 117 2.37 -6.53 -3.40
CA CYS A 117 1.44 -7.11 -2.44
C CYS A 117 0.54 -8.16 -3.11
N LEU A 118 0.68 -9.42 -2.70
CA LEU A 118 -0.07 -10.54 -3.31
C LEU A 118 -1.58 -10.43 -3.09
N VAL A 119 -2.00 -9.93 -1.93
CA VAL A 119 -3.43 -9.73 -1.62
C VAL A 119 -4.04 -8.67 -2.53
N HIS A 120 -3.33 -7.56 -2.80
CA HIS A 120 -3.80 -6.54 -3.73
C HIS A 120 -3.90 -7.05 -5.16
N ILE A 121 -2.93 -7.83 -5.64
CA ILE A 121 -2.98 -8.49 -6.96
C ILE A 121 -4.19 -9.41 -7.03
N GLN A 122 -4.38 -10.27 -6.02
CA GLN A 122 -5.50 -11.20 -5.96
C GLN A 122 -6.85 -10.47 -5.97
N ARG A 123 -7.05 -9.50 -5.05
CA ARG A 123 -8.30 -8.71 -4.95
C ARG A 123 -8.63 -8.00 -6.28
N GLN A 124 -7.64 -7.34 -6.87
CA GLN A 124 -7.81 -6.59 -8.11
C GLN A 124 -8.12 -7.52 -9.29
N GLY A 125 -7.42 -8.63 -9.40
CA GLY A 125 -7.67 -9.63 -10.43
C GLY A 125 -9.03 -10.29 -10.31
N LEU A 126 -9.44 -10.66 -9.10
CA LEU A 126 -10.76 -11.24 -8.83
C LEU A 126 -11.89 -10.25 -9.14
N MET A 127 -11.70 -8.96 -8.85
CA MET A 127 -12.65 -7.90 -9.20
C MET A 127 -12.87 -7.82 -10.71
N TRP A 128 -11.79 -7.81 -11.50
CA TRP A 128 -11.87 -7.77 -12.97
C TRP A 128 -12.37 -9.07 -13.59
N CYS A 129 -12.03 -10.24 -13.00
CA CYS A 129 -12.57 -11.53 -13.46
C CYS A 129 -14.03 -11.74 -13.05
N ARG A 130 -14.54 -10.98 -12.07
CA ARG A 130 -15.88 -11.07 -11.47
C ARG A 130 -16.13 -12.38 -10.71
N ALA A 131 -17.22 -12.42 -9.92
CA ALA A 131 -17.60 -13.62 -9.17
C ALA A 131 -18.02 -14.77 -10.11
N ASN A 132 -18.80 -14.45 -11.16
CA ASN A 132 -19.36 -15.41 -12.13
C ASN A 132 -18.85 -15.11 -13.55
N PRO A 133 -17.61 -15.52 -13.90
CA PRO A 133 -17.04 -15.26 -15.22
C PRO A 133 -17.82 -16.00 -16.32
N LYS A 134 -18.10 -15.31 -17.42
CA LYS A 134 -18.88 -15.87 -18.52
C LYS A 134 -18.05 -16.66 -19.53
N THR A 135 -16.75 -16.36 -19.67
CA THR A 135 -15.88 -16.98 -20.66
C THR A 135 -14.92 -17.99 -20.05
N ALA A 136 -14.49 -19.00 -20.79
CA ALA A 136 -13.48 -19.96 -20.35
C ALA A 136 -12.16 -19.28 -19.98
N ALA A 137 -11.75 -18.23 -20.73
CA ALA A 137 -10.56 -17.45 -20.42
C ALA A 137 -10.66 -16.77 -19.05
N ALA A 138 -11.79 -16.11 -18.76
CA ALA A 138 -12.01 -15.43 -17.47
C ALA A 138 -12.12 -16.43 -16.30
N LYS A 139 -12.79 -17.58 -16.50
CA LYS A 139 -12.87 -18.65 -15.49
C LYS A 139 -11.47 -19.14 -15.10
N LYS A 140 -10.63 -19.45 -16.08
CA LYS A 140 -9.25 -19.91 -15.84
C LYS A 140 -8.36 -18.84 -15.24
N LEU A 141 -8.47 -17.58 -15.69
CA LEU A 141 -7.70 -16.47 -15.13
C LEU A 141 -8.08 -16.21 -13.66
N ARG A 142 -9.38 -16.34 -13.34
CA ARG A 142 -9.84 -16.24 -11.95
C ARG A 142 -9.19 -17.30 -11.05
N LEU A 143 -9.05 -18.55 -11.52
CA LEU A 143 -8.38 -19.60 -10.76
C LEU A 143 -6.91 -19.25 -10.49
N LEU A 144 -6.19 -18.68 -11.46
CA LEU A 144 -4.83 -18.20 -11.24
C LEU A 144 -4.78 -17.13 -10.15
N PHE A 145 -5.69 -16.17 -10.14
CA PHE A 145 -5.73 -15.17 -9.06
C PHE A 145 -6.04 -15.79 -7.69
N LEU A 146 -6.88 -16.81 -7.62
CA LEU A 146 -7.15 -17.49 -6.35
C LEU A 146 -5.92 -18.20 -5.77
N MET A 147 -4.98 -18.62 -6.61
CA MET A 147 -3.72 -19.25 -6.18
C MET A 147 -2.71 -18.24 -5.60
N VAL A 148 -2.73 -16.99 -6.05
CA VAL A 148 -1.65 -16.00 -5.82
C VAL A 148 -1.24 -15.89 -4.36
N ALA A 149 -2.18 -15.67 -3.44
CA ALA A 149 -1.87 -15.44 -2.02
C ALA A 149 -1.41 -16.71 -1.27
N GLY A 150 -1.70 -17.90 -1.83
CA GLY A 150 -1.35 -19.20 -1.25
C GLY A 150 0.03 -19.74 -1.66
N ILE A 151 0.77 -19.04 -2.51
CA ILE A 151 2.11 -19.48 -2.94
C ILE A 151 3.09 -19.24 -1.80
N ASN A 152 3.79 -20.31 -1.36
CA ASN A 152 4.75 -20.26 -0.24
C ASN A 152 6.05 -21.03 -0.54
N THR A 153 6.16 -21.66 -1.70
CA THR A 153 7.36 -22.44 -2.10
C THR A 153 7.75 -22.16 -3.54
N GLU A 154 9.02 -22.39 -3.88
CA GLU A 154 9.51 -22.28 -5.25
C GLU A 154 8.77 -23.24 -6.20
N ALA A 155 8.44 -24.45 -5.75
CA ALA A 155 7.68 -25.40 -6.56
C ALA A 155 6.30 -24.83 -6.93
N GLN A 156 5.59 -24.25 -5.96
CA GLN A 156 4.29 -23.61 -6.20
C GLN A 156 4.41 -22.39 -7.14
N LYS A 157 5.46 -21.56 -6.97
CA LYS A 157 5.77 -20.45 -7.87
C LYS A 157 5.96 -20.92 -9.31
N ASN A 158 6.76 -21.98 -9.52
CA ASN A 158 7.05 -22.51 -10.84
C ASN A 158 5.79 -23.06 -11.52
N ILE A 159 4.95 -23.81 -10.79
CA ILE A 159 3.64 -24.29 -11.29
C ILE A 159 2.73 -23.12 -11.66
N PHE A 160 2.72 -22.06 -10.84
CA PHE A 160 1.93 -20.87 -11.09
C PHE A 160 2.41 -20.14 -12.34
N LEU A 161 3.69 -19.87 -12.48
CA LEU A 161 4.28 -19.17 -13.64
C LEU A 161 4.05 -19.93 -14.95
N GLU A 162 4.23 -21.25 -14.93
CA GLU A 162 3.90 -22.12 -16.05
C GLU A 162 2.40 -22.04 -16.42
N SER A 163 1.54 -22.00 -15.42
CA SER A 163 0.08 -21.90 -15.63
C SER A 163 -0.31 -20.54 -16.21
N VAL A 164 0.33 -19.46 -15.76
CA VAL A 164 0.18 -18.11 -16.33
C VAL A 164 0.63 -18.10 -17.79
N LYS A 165 1.82 -18.65 -18.09
CA LYS A 165 2.36 -18.74 -19.46
C LYS A 165 1.43 -19.52 -20.39
N ARG A 166 0.96 -20.70 -19.96
CA ARG A 166 0.00 -21.53 -20.70
C ARG A 166 -1.32 -20.79 -20.96
N TRP A 167 -1.84 -20.09 -19.95
CA TRP A 167 -3.04 -19.28 -20.10
C TRP A 167 -2.83 -18.15 -21.09
N ASP A 168 -1.73 -17.43 -20.99
CA ASP A 168 -1.42 -16.28 -21.85
C ASP A 168 -1.21 -16.70 -23.32
N ASN A 169 -0.49 -17.78 -23.56
CA ASN A 169 -0.30 -18.36 -24.90
C ASN A 169 -1.64 -18.74 -25.55
N ARG A 170 -2.58 -19.28 -24.77
CA ARG A 170 -3.88 -19.72 -25.29
C ARG A 170 -4.87 -18.59 -25.55
N TYR A 171 -4.88 -17.57 -24.69
CA TYR A 171 -5.93 -16.55 -24.70
C TYR A 171 -5.41 -15.13 -24.94
N GLY A 172 -4.15 -14.84 -24.71
CA GLY A 172 -3.57 -13.51 -24.73
C GLY A 172 -3.74 -12.79 -26.07
N LYS A 173 -3.30 -13.44 -27.17
CA LYS A 173 -3.43 -12.88 -28.52
C LYS A 173 -4.87 -12.52 -28.88
N LYS A 174 -5.84 -13.38 -28.50
CA LYS A 174 -7.26 -13.16 -28.77
C LYS A 174 -7.82 -11.98 -27.96
N ILE A 175 -7.31 -11.76 -26.74
CA ILE A 175 -7.71 -10.65 -25.90
C ILE A 175 -7.16 -9.33 -26.43
N ASP A 176 -5.91 -9.31 -26.90
CA ASP A 176 -5.26 -8.13 -27.46
C ASP A 176 -5.84 -7.71 -28.81
N SER A 177 -6.15 -8.67 -29.69
CA SER A 177 -6.65 -8.42 -31.06
C SER A 177 -8.10 -7.96 -31.09
N ARG A 178 -8.87 -8.10 -30.03
CA ARG A 178 -10.25 -7.64 -30.02
C ARG A 178 -10.30 -6.16 -29.65
N PRO A 179 -10.93 -5.31 -30.51
CA PRO A 179 -11.22 -3.94 -30.09
C PRO A 179 -12.06 -3.97 -28.82
N GLU A 180 -11.88 -2.96 -27.95
CA GLU A 180 -12.60 -2.83 -26.67
C GLU A 180 -14.12 -2.64 -26.91
N ARG A 181 -14.79 -3.66 -27.43
CA ARG A 181 -16.25 -3.70 -27.55
C ARG A 181 -16.80 -4.53 -26.41
N GLY A 182 -17.45 -3.83 -25.50
CA GLY A 182 -18.08 -4.42 -24.33
C GLY A 182 -17.12 -4.60 -23.15
N TRP A 183 -17.66 -4.34 -22.00
CA TRP A 183 -16.97 -4.32 -20.70
C TRP A 183 -16.32 -5.66 -20.29
N VAL A 184 -16.79 -6.81 -20.78
CA VAL A 184 -16.22 -8.14 -20.46
C VAL A 184 -14.80 -8.28 -20.98
N PHE A 185 -14.50 -7.76 -22.17
CA PHE A 185 -13.15 -7.85 -22.76
C PHE A 185 -12.20 -6.81 -22.15
N SER A 186 -12.70 -5.61 -21.88
CA SER A 186 -11.94 -4.58 -21.17
C SER A 186 -11.52 -5.04 -19.78
N ASP A 187 -12.40 -5.70 -19.04
CA ASP A 187 -12.10 -6.26 -17.72
C ASP A 187 -11.06 -7.40 -17.80
N LEU A 188 -11.17 -8.29 -18.77
CA LEU A 188 -10.23 -9.39 -18.96
C LEU A 188 -8.84 -8.89 -19.36
N LYS A 189 -8.76 -7.86 -20.23
CA LYS A 189 -7.52 -7.18 -20.60
C LYS A 189 -6.86 -6.52 -19.39
N ARG A 190 -7.66 -5.86 -18.53
CA ARG A 190 -7.17 -5.27 -17.26
C ARG A 190 -6.65 -6.34 -16.31
N ALA A 191 -7.42 -7.43 -16.10
CA ALA A 191 -6.98 -8.54 -15.25
C ALA A 191 -5.65 -9.14 -15.73
N ARG A 192 -5.54 -9.42 -17.05
CA ARG A 192 -4.30 -9.89 -17.66
C ARG A 192 -3.14 -8.92 -17.42
N SER A 193 -3.36 -7.63 -17.67
CA SER A 193 -2.33 -6.58 -17.47
C SER A 193 -1.87 -6.50 -16.02
N VAL A 194 -2.78 -6.59 -15.06
CA VAL A 194 -2.43 -6.62 -13.61
C VAL A 194 -1.50 -7.78 -13.31
N LEU A 195 -1.84 -8.99 -13.79
CA LEU A 195 -1.06 -10.19 -13.52
C LEU A 195 0.32 -10.12 -14.16
N LEU A 196 0.39 -9.88 -15.47
CA LEU A 196 1.65 -9.89 -16.20
C LEU A 196 2.62 -8.79 -15.74
N LYS A 197 2.11 -7.58 -15.44
CA LYS A 197 2.93 -6.49 -14.91
C LYS A 197 3.42 -6.73 -13.48
N ALA A 198 2.67 -7.51 -12.70
CA ALA A 198 3.04 -7.83 -11.33
C ALA A 198 4.09 -8.95 -11.26
N THR A 199 4.00 -9.92 -12.17
CA THR A 199 4.77 -11.18 -12.16
C THR A 199 6.27 -11.01 -11.84
N PRO A 200 7.03 -10.04 -12.42
CA PRO A 200 8.45 -9.89 -12.13
C PRO A 200 8.76 -9.53 -10.67
N ASN A 201 7.78 -9.00 -9.95
CA ASN A 201 7.97 -8.48 -8.59
C ASN A 201 7.06 -9.16 -7.56
N MET A 202 6.61 -10.40 -7.83
CA MET A 202 5.63 -11.07 -6.95
C MET A 202 6.26 -11.98 -5.90
N PHE A 203 7.50 -12.45 -6.11
CA PHE A 203 7.99 -13.63 -5.39
C PHE A 203 9.33 -13.43 -4.68
N HIS A 204 9.79 -12.19 -4.51
CA HIS A 204 11.06 -11.90 -3.80
C HIS A 204 11.06 -12.35 -2.33
N TYR A 205 9.88 -12.51 -1.71
CA TYR A 205 9.74 -13.07 -0.35
C TYR A 205 10.12 -14.57 -0.27
N LEU A 206 10.23 -15.27 -1.40
CA LEU A 206 10.72 -16.64 -1.43
C LEU A 206 12.25 -16.69 -1.39
N ASP A 207 12.91 -15.66 -1.98
CA ASP A 207 14.37 -15.51 -1.97
C ASP A 207 14.86 -14.93 -0.63
N ASP A 208 14.05 -14.06 0.00
CA ASP A 208 14.34 -13.41 1.27
C ASP A 208 13.07 -13.36 2.13
N SER A 209 13.01 -14.20 3.14
CA SER A 209 11.86 -14.36 4.03
C SER A 209 11.52 -13.13 4.88
N GLN A 210 12.43 -12.16 4.97
CA GLN A 210 12.19 -10.87 5.65
C GLN A 210 11.36 -9.91 4.81
N ILE A 211 11.27 -10.13 3.49
CA ILE A 211 10.42 -9.35 2.59
C ILE A 211 8.95 -9.74 2.82
N PRO A 212 8.09 -8.82 3.27
CA PRO A 212 6.67 -9.14 3.45
C PRO A 212 5.98 -9.40 2.11
N LYS A 213 5.24 -10.50 1.99
CA LYS A 213 4.45 -10.80 0.78
C LYS A 213 3.18 -9.96 0.63
N THR A 214 2.78 -9.23 1.69
CA THR A 214 1.54 -8.43 1.73
C THR A 214 1.73 -7.12 2.47
N THR A 215 0.83 -6.16 2.24
CA THR A 215 0.76 -4.88 2.97
C THR A 215 -0.22 -4.94 4.16
N ASN A 216 -0.54 -6.12 4.69
CA ASN A 216 -1.51 -6.29 5.78
C ASN A 216 -1.12 -5.49 7.05
N LEU A 217 0.17 -5.31 7.30
CA LEU A 217 0.66 -4.46 8.40
C LEU A 217 0.15 -3.02 8.25
N ALA A 218 0.21 -2.47 7.05
CA ALA A 218 -0.29 -1.13 6.75
C ALA A 218 -1.82 -1.06 6.80
N GLU A 219 -2.53 -2.09 6.30
CA GLU A 219 -3.99 -2.17 6.41
C GLU A 219 -4.43 -2.15 7.89
N GLY A 220 -3.74 -2.88 8.77
CA GLY A 220 -3.98 -2.88 10.22
C GLY A 220 -3.75 -1.50 10.85
N TYR A 221 -2.63 -0.85 10.50
CA TYR A 221 -2.33 0.50 10.97
C TYR A 221 -3.40 1.51 10.54
N PHE A 222 -3.81 1.49 9.27
CA PHE A 222 -4.87 2.36 8.77
C PHE A 222 -6.24 2.08 9.39
N SER A 223 -6.55 0.83 9.69
CA SER A 223 -7.79 0.48 10.39
C SER A 223 -7.84 1.14 11.76
N PHE A 224 -6.74 1.06 12.52
CA PHE A 224 -6.60 1.70 13.81
C PHE A 224 -6.66 3.24 13.69
N LEU A 225 -5.91 3.85 12.77
CA LEU A 225 -5.94 5.29 12.49
C LEU A 225 -7.35 5.78 12.19
N LYS A 226 -8.07 5.11 11.28
CA LYS A 226 -9.44 5.46 10.90
C LYS A 226 -10.43 5.31 12.04
N SER A 227 -10.27 4.29 12.88
CA SER A 227 -11.08 4.11 14.08
C SER A 227 -10.93 5.30 15.02
N ARG A 228 -9.70 5.70 15.35
CA ARG A 228 -9.43 6.85 16.22
C ARG A 228 -9.90 8.17 15.61
N TYR A 229 -9.66 8.38 14.31
CA TYR A 229 -10.11 9.60 13.64
C TYR A 229 -11.64 9.70 13.57
N ARG A 230 -12.37 8.59 13.61
CA ARG A 230 -13.84 8.60 13.55
C ARG A 230 -14.46 9.46 14.65
N ASP A 231 -13.86 9.49 15.82
CA ASP A 231 -14.33 10.26 16.98
C ASP A 231 -13.99 11.76 16.86
N HIS A 232 -13.17 12.13 15.86
CA HIS A 232 -12.66 13.49 15.65
C HIS A 232 -13.06 14.10 14.30
N ARG A 233 -14.17 13.65 13.69
CA ARG A 233 -14.60 14.10 12.35
C ARG A 233 -14.93 15.59 12.25
N GLY A 234 -15.28 16.25 13.36
CA GLY A 234 -15.59 17.68 13.43
C GLY A 234 -14.41 18.63 13.38
N LEU A 235 -13.18 18.12 13.35
CA LEU A 235 -11.97 18.97 13.32
C LEU A 235 -11.90 19.83 12.05
N SER A 236 -11.54 21.09 12.22
CA SER A 236 -11.19 21.99 11.11
C SER A 236 -10.00 21.42 10.31
N PRO A 237 -9.80 21.82 9.03
CA PRO A 237 -8.70 21.29 8.21
C PRO A 237 -7.31 21.44 8.87
N LYS A 238 -7.06 22.56 9.54
CA LYS A 238 -5.80 22.81 10.26
C LYS A 238 -5.65 21.84 11.44
N LYS A 239 -6.63 21.78 12.36
CA LYS A 239 -6.60 20.87 13.53
C LYS A 239 -6.54 19.42 13.11
N ARG A 240 -7.17 19.05 11.99
CA ARG A 240 -7.10 17.70 11.42
C ARG A 240 -5.68 17.32 11.01
N ARG A 241 -4.97 18.22 10.32
CA ARG A 241 -3.54 17.99 9.97
C ARG A 241 -2.71 17.74 11.23
N THR A 242 -2.85 18.58 12.23
CA THR A 242 -2.13 18.46 13.50
C THR A 242 -2.52 17.18 14.25
N PHE A 243 -3.80 16.77 14.22
CA PHE A 243 -4.23 15.48 14.78
C PHE A 243 -3.47 14.30 14.15
N PHE A 244 -3.33 14.25 12.82
CA PHE A 244 -2.58 13.19 12.16
C PHE A 244 -1.08 13.25 12.47
N GLN A 245 -0.50 14.44 12.57
CA GLN A 245 0.89 14.59 12.99
C GLN A 245 1.12 14.04 14.41
N TRP A 246 0.25 14.38 15.37
CA TRP A 246 0.29 13.80 16.72
C TRP A 246 0.04 12.30 16.72
N PHE A 247 -0.89 11.81 15.90
CA PHE A 247 -1.13 10.37 15.79
C PHE A 247 0.11 9.62 15.34
N PHE A 248 0.78 10.10 14.28
CA PHE A 248 2.01 9.49 13.78
C PHE A 248 3.18 9.62 14.78
N PHE A 249 3.22 10.69 15.54
CA PHE A 249 4.23 10.88 16.59
C PHE A 249 4.04 9.92 17.78
N LEU A 250 2.81 9.72 18.24
CA LEU A 250 2.50 8.91 19.43
C LEU A 250 2.36 7.40 19.14
N LYS A 251 2.26 7.03 17.90
CA LYS A 251 2.06 5.63 17.45
C LYS A 251 3.04 5.26 16.33
N PRO A 252 4.35 5.31 16.63
CA PRO A 252 5.39 4.91 15.69
C PRO A 252 5.37 3.40 15.38
#